data_1659bf49fca956c94b28b65ff47587ce
#
_entry.id   1659bf49fca956c94b28b65ff47587ce
#
_cell.length_a   1.000
_cell.length_b   1.000
_cell.length_c   1.000
_cell.angle_alpha   90.00
_cell.angle_beta   90.00
_cell.angle_gamma   90.00
#
_symmetry.space_group_name_H-M   'P 1'
#
loop_
_entity.id
_entity.type
_entity.pdbx_description
1 polymer ?
#
loop_
_entity_poly.entity_id
_entity_poly.type
_entity_poly.pdbx_seq_one_letter_code
_entity_poly.pdbx_strand_id
1 'polypeptide(L)'
;MARKKANSDLPSFDELIIPTVKALKVLGGSGTVEEINNKVYEIAKISDDVLAIPHGDEGGTTIEVDYRLAWSRTYLKKFGLLENSSRGIWALTKSDIDVAKLDYIEIVR
;
A
#
# COMPACT_ATOMS: atom_id res chain seq x y z
N MET A 1 19.76 19.94 7.37
CA MET A 1 19.26 19.70 6.98
C MET A 1 18.27 19.30 6.84
N ALA A 2 18.02 19.38 6.57
CA ALA A 2 17.06 19.16 6.18
C ALA A 2 16.16 18.44 6.38
N ARG A 3 15.54 18.25 6.75
CA ARG A 3 14.80 17.74 6.86
C ARG A 3 13.56 17.85 6.72
N LYS A 4 12.87 18.39 6.33
CA LYS A 4 11.70 18.54 5.96
C LYS A 4 11.31 17.91 4.81
N LYS A 5 12.03 16.97 4.40
CA LYS A 5 11.75 16.20 3.24
C LYS A 5 10.76 15.12 3.46
N ALA A 6 10.40 14.84 4.71
CA ALA A 6 9.47 13.77 5.00
C ALA A 6 8.15 13.90 4.22
N ASN A 7 7.57 15.11 4.22
CA ASN A 7 6.30 15.29 3.51
C ASN A 7 6.43 15.15 2.00
N SER A 8 7.54 15.59 1.45
CA SER A 8 7.70 15.48 0.01
C SER A 8 8.04 14.07 -0.43
N ASP A 9 8.50 13.23 0.52
CA ASP A 9 8.80 11.84 0.22
C ASP A 9 7.59 10.94 0.45
N LEU A 10 6.51 11.50 0.93
CA LEU A 10 5.30 10.73 1.23
C LEU A 10 4.65 10.26 -0.08
N PRO A 11 4.57 8.96 -0.33
CA PRO A 11 3.99 8.51 -1.58
C PRO A 11 2.47 8.67 -1.60
N SER A 12 1.92 8.93 -2.77
CA SER A 12 0.48 9.01 -2.92
C SER A 12 -0.09 7.60 -2.97
N PHE A 13 -1.43 7.49 -2.83
CA PHE A 13 -2.03 6.17 -2.83
C PHE A 13 -1.85 5.46 -4.18
N ASP A 14 -1.80 6.21 -5.28
CA ASP A 14 -1.60 5.59 -6.59
C ASP A 14 -0.16 5.11 -6.77
N GLU A 15 0.81 5.78 -6.14
CA GLU A 15 2.18 5.31 -6.16
C GLU A 15 2.38 4.06 -5.31
N LEU A 16 1.46 3.78 -4.41
CA LEU A 16 1.53 2.60 -3.55
C LEU A 16 0.84 1.38 -4.16
N ILE A 17 0.16 1.54 -5.29
CA ILE A 17 -0.56 0.44 -5.94
C ILE A 17 0.39 -0.71 -6.30
N ILE A 18 1.44 -0.41 -7.06
CA ILE A 18 2.38 -1.45 -7.49
C ILE A 18 3.11 -2.08 -6.31
N PRO A 19 3.63 -1.32 -5.34
CA PRO A 19 4.24 -1.93 -4.17
C PRO A 19 3.29 -2.85 -3.40
N THR A 20 2.00 -2.53 -3.35
CA THR A 20 1.03 -3.37 -2.66
C THR A 20 0.90 -4.73 -3.36
N VAL A 21 0.83 -4.72 -4.70
CA VAL A 21 0.76 -5.98 -5.44
C VAL A 21 2.05 -6.77 -5.25
N LYS A 22 3.20 -6.09 -5.31
CA LYS A 22 4.48 -6.78 -5.10
C LYS A 22 4.55 -7.40 -3.71
N ALA A 23 4.07 -6.67 -2.70
CA ALA A 23 4.07 -7.17 -1.33
C ALA A 23 3.25 -8.46 -1.23
N LEU A 24 2.07 -8.45 -1.83
CA LEU A 24 1.23 -9.64 -1.80
C LEU A 24 1.87 -10.81 -2.53
N LYS A 25 2.53 -10.56 -3.64
CA LYS A 25 3.21 -11.65 -4.34
C LYS A 25 4.33 -12.24 -3.49
N VAL A 26 5.10 -11.39 -2.81
CA VAL A 26 6.18 -11.86 -1.94
C VAL A 26 5.61 -12.66 -0.77
N LEU A 27 4.44 -12.27 -0.28
CA LEU A 27 3.79 -12.96 0.83
C LEU A 27 3.10 -14.25 0.43
N GLY A 28 3.14 -14.60 -0.85
CA GLY A 28 2.55 -15.85 -1.31
C GLY A 28 1.12 -15.68 -1.83
N GLY A 29 0.68 -14.45 -2.03
CA GLY A 29 -0.61 -14.17 -2.62
C GLY A 29 -1.66 -13.63 -1.67
N SER A 30 -1.42 -13.67 -0.37
CA SER A 30 -2.36 -13.14 0.60
C SER A 30 -1.65 -12.73 1.87
N GLY A 31 -2.32 -11.93 2.68
CA GLY A 31 -1.78 -11.50 3.95
C GLY A 31 -2.74 -10.61 4.69
N THR A 32 -2.42 -10.38 5.96
CA THR A 32 -3.16 -9.42 6.77
C THR A 32 -2.76 -8.01 6.37
N VAL A 33 -3.55 -7.03 6.81
CA VAL A 33 -3.21 -5.63 6.56
C VAL A 33 -1.82 -5.32 7.11
N GLU A 34 -1.53 -5.79 8.31
CA GLU A 34 -0.24 -5.53 8.93
C GLU A 34 0.90 -6.15 8.13
N GLU A 35 0.74 -7.39 7.71
CA GLU A 35 1.77 -8.07 6.92
C GLU A 35 2.00 -7.35 5.59
N ILE A 36 0.93 -6.94 4.94
CA ILE A 36 1.03 -6.26 3.66
C ILE A 36 1.72 -4.92 3.83
N ASN A 37 1.28 -4.14 4.82
CA ASN A 37 1.84 -2.81 5.02
C ASN A 37 3.33 -2.89 5.35
N ASN A 38 3.71 -3.80 6.25
CA ASN A 38 5.12 -3.93 6.62
C ASN A 38 5.97 -4.32 5.41
N LYS A 39 5.43 -5.17 4.55
CA LYS A 39 6.18 -5.57 3.36
C LYS A 39 6.29 -4.41 2.36
N VAL A 40 5.25 -3.58 2.26
CA VAL A 40 5.31 -2.40 1.41
C VAL A 40 6.37 -1.42 1.91
N TYR A 41 6.47 -1.25 3.23
CA TYR A 41 7.49 -0.36 3.78
C TYR A 41 8.88 -0.78 3.30
N GLU A 42 9.15 -2.08 3.26
CA GLU A 42 10.43 -2.58 2.79
C GLU A 42 10.61 -2.36 1.29
N ILE A 43 9.62 -2.75 0.52
CA ILE A 43 9.71 -2.70 -0.94
C ILE A 43 9.83 -1.27 -1.44
N ALA A 44 9.05 -0.38 -0.89
CA ALA A 44 9.02 1.03 -1.31
C ALA A 44 10.05 1.86 -0.56
N LYS A 45 10.80 1.24 0.36
CA LYS A 45 11.83 1.92 1.13
C LYS A 45 11.30 3.17 1.83
N ILE A 46 10.18 2.97 2.54
CA ILE A 46 9.56 4.07 3.28
C ILE A 46 10.43 4.37 4.49
N SER A 47 10.84 5.62 4.63
CA SER A 47 11.72 6.01 5.73
C SER A 47 10.95 6.10 7.04
N ASP A 48 11.69 6.04 8.15
CA ASP A 48 11.08 6.20 9.47
C ASP A 48 10.43 7.57 9.60
N ASP A 49 11.00 8.59 9.00
CA ASP A 49 10.43 9.93 9.04
C ASP A 49 9.05 9.96 8.39
N VAL A 50 8.91 9.27 7.27
CA VAL A 50 7.62 9.21 6.58
C VAL A 50 6.63 8.39 7.39
N LEU A 51 7.10 7.29 7.98
CA LEU A 51 6.22 6.46 8.81
C LEU A 51 5.74 7.18 10.06
N ALA A 52 6.42 8.23 10.46
CA ALA A 52 6.04 8.99 11.65
C ALA A 52 4.97 10.05 11.37
N ILE A 53 4.61 10.26 10.09
CA ILE A 53 3.62 11.28 9.75
C ILE A 53 2.22 10.77 10.10
N PRO A 54 1.49 11.46 10.98
CA PRO A 54 0.15 11.00 11.35
C PRO A 54 -0.87 11.37 10.29
N HIS A 55 -1.95 10.62 10.24
CA HIS A 55 -3.06 10.97 9.40
C HIS A 55 -4.00 11.81 10.25
N GLY A 56 -4.26 13.02 9.83
CA GLY A 56 -5.12 13.91 10.58
C GLY A 56 -4.34 14.70 11.62
N ASP A 57 -5.05 15.52 12.34
CA ASP A 57 -4.42 16.48 13.22
C ASP A 57 -4.31 16.09 14.64
N GLU A 58 -5.11 15.19 15.09
CA GLU A 58 -5.16 14.99 16.48
C GLU A 58 -5.34 13.63 16.89
N GLY A 59 -4.56 13.14 17.78
CA GLY A 59 -4.79 11.96 18.56
C GLY A 59 -5.07 10.66 17.83
N GLY A 60 -5.07 10.68 16.54
CA GLY A 60 -5.32 9.46 15.80
C GLY A 60 -4.15 8.53 15.88
N THR A 61 -4.41 7.24 15.72
CA THR A 61 -3.36 6.24 15.74
C THR A 61 -2.94 5.80 14.36
N THR A 62 -3.62 6.27 13.33
CA THR A 62 -3.31 5.89 11.95
C THR A 62 -2.24 6.81 11.41
N ILE A 63 -1.23 6.24 10.78
CA ILE A 63 -0.23 7.05 10.10
C ILE A 63 -0.67 7.28 8.65
N GLU A 64 -0.17 8.34 8.07
CA GLU A 64 -0.64 8.76 6.74
C GLU A 64 -0.37 7.71 5.67
N VAL A 65 0.80 7.04 5.71
CA VAL A 65 1.10 6.00 4.74
C VAL A 65 0.07 4.88 4.81
N ASP A 66 -0.30 4.46 6.02
CA ASP A 66 -1.27 3.38 6.17
C ASP A 66 -2.65 3.78 5.67
N TYR A 67 -3.02 5.04 5.87
CA TYR A 67 -4.28 5.55 5.35
C TYR A 67 -4.27 5.48 3.81
N ARG A 68 -3.16 5.85 3.19
CA ARG A 68 -3.04 5.81 1.74
C ARG A 68 -2.96 4.38 1.22
N LEU A 69 -2.34 3.48 1.99
CA LEU A 69 -2.33 2.07 1.62
C LEU A 69 -3.73 1.47 1.64
N ALA A 70 -4.57 1.90 2.58
CA ALA A 70 -5.95 1.44 2.61
C ALA A 70 -6.68 1.83 1.32
N TRP A 71 -6.44 3.03 0.83
CA TRP A 71 -7.03 3.46 -0.43
C TRP A 71 -6.48 2.66 -1.61
N SER A 72 -5.18 2.35 -1.59
CA SER A 72 -4.59 1.53 -2.64
C SER A 72 -5.28 0.17 -2.71
N ARG A 73 -5.52 -0.45 -1.56
CA ARG A 73 -6.22 -1.74 -1.52
C ARG A 73 -7.65 -1.61 -2.05
N THR A 74 -8.32 -0.51 -1.72
CA THR A 74 -9.67 -0.27 -2.17
C THR A 74 -9.74 -0.18 -3.70
N TYR A 75 -8.81 0.55 -4.30
CA TYR A 75 -8.79 0.68 -5.75
C TYR A 75 -8.43 -0.64 -6.42
N LEU A 76 -7.49 -1.40 -5.83
CA LEU A 76 -7.15 -2.71 -6.36
C LEU A 76 -8.33 -3.67 -6.30
N LYS A 77 -9.12 -3.57 -5.24
CA LYS A 77 -10.31 -4.40 -5.11
C LYS A 77 -11.34 -4.02 -6.18
N LYS A 78 -11.55 -2.73 -6.38
CA LYS A 78 -12.49 -2.27 -7.40
C LYS A 78 -12.05 -2.69 -8.80
N PHE A 79 -10.76 -2.69 -9.04
CA PHE A 79 -10.23 -3.08 -10.34
C PHE A 79 -10.29 -4.59 -10.55
N GLY A 80 -10.43 -5.35 -9.47
CA GLY A 80 -10.57 -6.79 -9.56
C GLY A 80 -9.32 -7.59 -9.29
N LEU A 81 -8.26 -6.97 -8.80
CA LEU A 81 -7.01 -7.67 -8.52
C LEU A 81 -6.88 -8.13 -7.07
N LEU A 82 -7.69 -7.58 -6.17
CA LEU A 82 -7.67 -7.95 -4.76
C LEU A 82 -9.05 -8.31 -4.28
N GLU A 83 -9.09 -9.16 -3.28
CA GLU A 83 -10.35 -9.50 -2.60
C GLU A 83 -10.07 -9.73 -1.12
N ASN A 84 -11.11 -9.57 -0.30
CA ASN A 84 -11.03 -9.96 1.10
C ASN A 84 -11.41 -11.43 1.14
N SER A 85 -10.40 -12.30 1.22
CA SER A 85 -10.66 -13.73 1.21
C SER A 85 -11.28 -14.19 2.53
N SER A 86 -10.96 -13.48 3.61
CA SER A 86 -11.62 -13.69 4.89
C SER A 86 -11.41 -12.42 5.69
N ARG A 87 -12.01 -12.37 6.88
CA ARG A 87 -11.96 -11.18 7.66
C ARG A 87 -10.52 -10.81 7.98
N GLY A 88 -10.12 -9.59 7.60
CA GLY A 88 -8.78 -9.10 7.86
C GLY A 88 -7.71 -9.65 6.95
N ILE A 89 -8.07 -10.50 5.99
CA ILE A 89 -7.12 -11.07 5.06
C ILE A 89 -7.43 -10.58 3.65
N TRP A 90 -6.39 -10.13 2.95
CA TRP A 90 -6.52 -9.71 1.56
C TRP A 90 -5.74 -10.69 0.69
N ALA A 91 -6.26 -10.97 -0.48
CA ALA A 91 -5.62 -11.91 -1.39
C ALA A 91 -5.67 -11.39 -2.82
N LEU A 92 -4.64 -11.74 -3.59
CA LEU A 92 -4.66 -11.48 -5.02
C LEU A 92 -5.69 -12.42 -5.66
N THR A 93 -6.46 -11.90 -6.62
CA THR A 93 -7.47 -12.71 -7.29
C THR A 93 -6.86 -13.63 -8.34
N LYS A 94 -5.62 -13.34 -8.75
CA LYS A 94 -4.90 -14.17 -9.73
C LYS A 94 -3.49 -14.39 -9.24
N SER A 95 -2.96 -15.56 -9.48
CA SER A 95 -1.60 -15.89 -9.06
C SER A 95 -0.55 -15.47 -10.08
N ASP A 96 -0.98 -15.23 -11.32
CA ASP A 96 -0.05 -14.94 -12.41
C ASP A 96 0.02 -13.48 -12.83
N ILE A 97 -0.26 -12.57 -11.90
CA ILE A 97 -0.20 -11.14 -12.19
C ILE A 97 1.24 -10.74 -12.51
N ASP A 98 1.44 -10.13 -13.68
CA ASP A 98 2.73 -9.62 -14.07
C ASP A 98 2.79 -8.14 -13.69
N VAL A 99 3.49 -7.84 -12.60
CA VAL A 99 3.54 -6.50 -12.05
C VAL A 99 4.10 -5.50 -13.07
N ALA A 100 5.03 -5.95 -13.92
CA ALA A 100 5.63 -5.06 -14.89
C ALA A 100 4.62 -4.55 -15.93
N LYS A 101 3.51 -5.24 -16.06
CA LYS A 101 2.47 -4.84 -17.02
C LYS A 101 1.33 -4.07 -16.38
N LEU A 102 1.37 -3.84 -15.09
CA LEU A 102 0.29 -3.11 -14.43
C LEU A 102 0.45 -1.62 -14.66
N ASP A 103 -0.68 -0.97 -14.93
CA ASP A 103 -0.72 0.47 -15.12
C ASP A 103 -1.55 1.05 -13.97
N TYR A 104 -0.87 1.65 -12.99
CA TYR A 104 -1.57 2.13 -11.83
C TYR A 104 -2.54 3.28 -12.18
N ILE A 105 -2.29 3.98 -13.26
CA ILE A 105 -3.21 5.05 -13.68
C ILE A 105 -4.55 4.44 -14.07
N GLU A 106 -4.52 3.32 -14.76
CA GLU A 106 -5.73 2.64 -15.15
C GLU A 106 -6.46 2.07 -13.94
N ILE A 107 -5.72 1.57 -12.97
CA ILE A 107 -6.29 0.97 -11.77
C ILE A 107 -7.06 1.98 -10.94
N VAL A 108 -6.56 3.21 -10.86
CA VAL A 108 -7.22 4.24 -10.05
C VAL A 108 -8.22 5.09 -10.83
N ARG A 109 -8.40 4.79 -12.10
CA ARG A 109 -9.28 5.57 -12.94
C ARG A 109 -10.78 5.45 -12.61
#